data_c60844bbac7f92afbd8a5bd228711328
#
_entry.id   c60844bbac7f92afbd8a5bd228711328
#
_cell.length_a   1.000
_cell.length_b   1.000
_cell.length_c   1.000
_cell.angle_alpha   90.00
_cell.angle_beta   90.00
_cell.angle_gamma   90.00
#
_symmetry.space_group_name_H-M   'P 1'
#
loop_
_entity.id
_entity.type
_entity.pdbx_description
1 polymer ?
#
loop_
_entity_poly.entity_id
_entity_poly.type
_entity_poly.pdbx_seq_one_letter_code
_entity_poly.pdbx_strand_id
1 'polypeptide(L)'
;MTRKFSVTKAFHKISVCFSAYLLLSNMVQAQKADTLFLSDEIFSLELRSNFSAIRADTAKDPKPYNGKLIYLSPEGDVIKFSVKVRARGDFRRNPEICSFPPLLVNFKKNEVRNTIFNNQDKLKLVTACQKEEDVVEEYVIYKMYNQVTDMSLKVRLVRVLYFDTATDKEVFERYSFFIEHEDQLAERNNAFERDSLFTPFDLNRENFMKVSVFEYLIGNKDWFISSRRNIIVFRSEDTKALYAVPHDFDFAGLINASYTKPRNVSEKYLSTRRVFKGLCYTEDEFSRTFEFYRKLKPVFESLIENQELISKTTRRENLRYLEGFYQIIEDKDLFKKEFLDVCETRRMYNLPEQ
;
A
#
# COMPACT_ATOMS: atom_id res chain seq x y z
N MET A 1 -5.16 82.54 11.87
CA MET A 1 -4.09 81.50 11.71
C MET A 1 -4.60 80.24 12.35
N THR A 2 -5.16 79.34 11.57
CA THR A 2 -5.76 78.09 11.99
C THR A 2 -4.97 76.93 11.37
N ARG A 3 -4.23 76.16 12.22
CA ARG A 3 -3.52 74.97 11.80
C ARG A 3 -4.50 73.80 11.69
N LYS A 4 -4.66 73.25 10.46
CA LYS A 4 -5.34 71.97 10.22
C LYS A 4 -4.34 70.85 10.49
N PHE A 5 -4.67 69.96 11.45
CA PHE A 5 -3.99 68.71 11.66
C PHE A 5 -4.51 67.64 10.66
N SER A 6 -3.60 67.03 9.94
CA SER A 6 -3.91 65.96 8.99
C SER A 6 -3.99 64.61 9.70
N VAL A 7 -5.14 63.92 9.61
CA VAL A 7 -5.48 62.62 10.28
C VAL A 7 -5.22 61.44 9.34
N THR A 8 -4.37 61.52 8.35
CA THR A 8 -4.25 60.52 7.27
C THR A 8 -3.06 59.56 7.40
N LYS A 9 -2.29 59.52 8.48
CA LYS A 9 -1.13 58.60 8.64
C LYS A 9 -1.29 57.47 9.63
N ALA A 10 -2.40 57.33 10.32
CA ALA A 10 -2.60 56.28 11.35
C ALA A 10 -3.21 54.95 10.84
N PHE A 11 -3.90 54.99 9.67
CA PHE A 11 -4.62 53.80 9.17
C PHE A 11 -3.79 52.83 8.34
N HIS A 12 -2.61 53.23 7.86
CA HIS A 12 -1.78 52.34 7.03
C HIS A 12 -0.88 51.34 7.80
N LYS A 13 -0.64 51.59 9.10
CA LYS A 13 0.18 50.69 9.92
C LYS A 13 -0.60 49.53 10.55
N ILE A 14 -1.90 49.67 10.70
CA ILE A 14 -2.75 48.62 11.31
C ILE A 14 -3.12 47.54 10.29
N SER A 15 -3.28 47.91 9.01
CA SER A 15 -3.63 46.96 7.94
C SER A 15 -2.48 45.97 7.59
N VAL A 16 -1.23 46.40 7.73
CA VAL A 16 -0.06 45.55 7.42
C VAL A 16 0.19 44.48 8.52
N CYS A 17 -0.08 44.82 9.79
CA CYS A 17 0.05 43.85 10.89
C CYS A 17 -1.04 42.77 10.86
N PHE A 18 -2.27 43.10 10.40
CA PHE A 18 -3.35 42.11 10.32
C PHE A 18 -3.13 41.07 9.18
N SER A 19 -2.59 41.55 8.05
CA SER A 19 -2.25 40.63 6.92
C SER A 19 -1.05 39.73 7.24
N ALA A 20 -0.07 40.18 8.02
CA ALA A 20 1.06 39.38 8.47
C ALA A 20 0.63 38.31 9.51
N TYR A 21 -0.35 38.62 10.37
CA TYR A 21 -0.89 37.68 11.35
C TYR A 21 -1.73 36.55 10.71
N LEU A 22 -2.47 36.86 9.62
CA LEU A 22 -3.22 35.88 8.84
C LEU A 22 -2.31 34.95 8.02
N LEU A 23 -1.14 35.42 7.56
CA LEU A 23 -0.15 34.61 6.86
C LEU A 23 0.63 33.71 7.83
N LEU A 24 0.89 34.15 9.04
CA LEU A 24 1.54 33.33 10.08
C LEU A 24 0.61 32.25 10.65
N SER A 25 -0.70 32.50 10.72
CA SER A 25 -1.66 31.48 11.19
C SER A 25 -1.85 30.33 10.17
N ASN A 26 -1.65 30.58 8.89
CA ASN A 26 -1.68 29.52 7.86
C ASN A 26 -0.39 28.68 7.82
N MET A 27 0.73 29.19 8.34
CA MET A 27 1.96 28.39 8.45
C MET A 27 1.98 27.43 9.64
N VAL A 28 1.19 27.68 10.68
CA VAL A 28 1.13 26.80 11.86
C VAL A 28 0.23 25.58 11.64
N GLN A 29 -0.65 25.60 10.66
CA GLN A 29 -1.54 24.48 10.34
C GLN A 29 -0.93 23.44 9.35
N ALA A 30 0.25 23.73 8.75
CA ALA A 30 0.94 22.83 7.83
C ALA A 30 1.74 21.69 8.52
N GLN A 31 1.69 21.58 9.84
CA GLN A 31 2.55 20.65 10.62
C GLN A 31 1.88 19.33 11.00
N LYS A 32 0.82 18.92 10.31
CA LYS A 32 0.16 17.61 10.52
C LYS A 32 0.47 16.58 9.43
N ALA A 33 1.42 16.84 8.55
CA ALA A 33 1.74 15.89 7.49
C ALA A 33 2.35 14.62 8.08
N ASP A 34 1.85 13.47 7.65
CA ASP A 34 2.49 12.18 7.84
C ASP A 34 3.84 12.19 7.11
N THR A 35 4.93 12.23 7.87
CA THR A 35 6.28 12.38 7.31
C THR A 35 6.86 11.05 6.86
N LEU A 36 6.37 9.92 7.40
CA LEU A 36 6.92 8.59 7.08
C LEU A 36 6.78 8.25 5.59
N PHE A 37 5.65 8.56 4.97
CA PHE A 37 5.35 8.19 3.59
C PHE A 37 5.59 9.31 2.56
N LEU A 38 6.26 10.41 2.96
CA LEU A 38 6.62 11.52 2.04
C LEU A 38 7.90 11.27 1.25
N SER A 39 8.75 10.34 1.69
CA SER A 39 10.01 10.01 1.04
C SER A 39 10.07 8.52 0.69
N ASP A 40 10.74 8.19 -0.40
CA ASP A 40 11.03 6.82 -0.82
C ASP A 40 12.43 6.36 -0.41
N GLU A 41 13.22 7.23 0.23
CA GLU A 41 14.54 6.87 0.72
C GLU A 41 14.46 5.77 1.76
N ILE A 42 15.26 4.73 1.56
CA ILE A 42 15.36 3.61 2.50
C ILE A 42 16.11 4.07 3.74
N PHE A 43 15.55 3.84 4.90
CA PHE A 43 16.23 4.07 6.17
C PHE A 43 16.38 2.76 6.93
N SER A 44 17.34 2.73 7.86
CA SER A 44 17.59 1.56 8.72
C SER A 44 17.03 1.78 10.10
N LEU A 45 16.47 0.72 10.68
CA LEU A 45 16.04 0.71 12.07
C LEU A 45 16.36 -0.63 12.74
N GLU A 46 16.48 -0.60 14.05
CA GLU A 46 16.54 -1.77 14.91
C GLU A 46 15.19 -1.94 15.63
N LEU A 47 14.61 -3.12 15.53
CA LEU A 47 13.38 -3.48 16.23
C LEU A 47 13.70 -4.59 17.25
N ARG A 48 13.63 -4.24 18.54
CA ARG A 48 13.84 -5.15 19.67
C ARG A 48 12.51 -5.60 20.24
N SER A 49 12.30 -6.89 20.37
CA SER A 49 11.14 -7.47 21.07
C SER A 49 11.39 -8.95 21.39
N ASN A 50 10.48 -9.60 22.10
CA ASN A 50 10.55 -11.05 22.30
C ASN A 50 10.08 -11.80 21.04
N PHE A 51 10.93 -11.87 20.02
CA PHE A 51 10.61 -12.50 18.73
C PHE A 51 10.47 -14.00 18.84
N SER A 52 11.11 -14.65 19.79
CA SER A 52 10.88 -16.07 20.10
C SER A 52 9.41 -16.33 20.46
N ALA A 53 8.85 -15.51 21.34
CA ALA A 53 7.43 -15.62 21.73
C ALA A 53 6.48 -15.18 20.61
N ILE A 54 6.80 -14.09 19.87
CA ILE A 54 6.00 -13.60 18.73
C ILE A 54 5.87 -14.68 17.64
N ARG A 55 6.96 -15.37 17.32
CA ARG A 55 7.00 -16.45 16.31
C ARG A 55 6.24 -17.70 16.76
N ALA A 56 6.24 -18.00 18.05
CA ALA A 56 5.52 -19.14 18.63
C ALA A 56 4.01 -18.87 18.79
N ASP A 57 3.58 -17.60 18.74
CA ASP A 57 2.18 -17.21 18.96
C ASP A 57 1.36 -17.38 17.66
N THR A 58 0.73 -18.55 17.54
CA THR A 58 -0.18 -18.90 16.42
C THR A 58 -1.65 -18.67 16.77
N ALA A 59 -1.96 -18.06 17.91
CA ALA A 59 -3.33 -17.78 18.33
C ALA A 59 -4.06 -16.90 17.29
N LYS A 60 -5.38 -17.04 17.19
CA LYS A 60 -6.22 -16.22 16.29
C LYS A 60 -6.05 -14.72 16.54
N ASP A 61 -5.91 -14.32 17.81
CA ASP A 61 -5.56 -12.95 18.22
C ASP A 61 -4.22 -12.96 18.98
N PRO A 62 -3.09 -12.77 18.29
CA PRO A 62 -1.76 -12.81 18.89
C PRO A 62 -1.55 -11.71 19.93
N LYS A 63 -0.86 -12.03 21.01
CA LYS A 63 -0.58 -11.08 22.08
C LYS A 63 0.45 -10.02 21.64
N PRO A 64 0.28 -8.76 22.10
CA PRO A 64 1.31 -7.75 21.91
C PRO A 64 2.44 -7.91 22.95
N TYR A 65 3.67 -7.86 22.49
CA TYR A 65 4.89 -7.88 23.32
C TYR A 65 5.52 -6.51 23.37
N ASN A 66 6.09 -6.13 24.51
CA ASN A 66 6.84 -4.90 24.64
C ASN A 66 8.09 -4.96 23.77
N GLY A 67 8.43 -3.82 23.17
CA GLY A 67 9.61 -3.68 22.33
C GLY A 67 10.16 -2.25 22.32
N LYS A 68 11.25 -2.09 21.59
CA LYS A 68 11.86 -0.79 21.30
C LYS A 68 12.15 -0.70 19.80
N LEU A 69 11.83 0.43 19.20
CA LEU A 69 12.25 0.79 17.86
C LEU A 69 13.34 1.86 17.98
N ILE A 70 14.46 1.68 17.30
CA ILE A 70 15.63 2.55 17.33
C ILE A 70 16.02 2.86 15.89
N TYR A 71 16.21 4.14 15.55
CA TYR A 71 16.71 4.54 14.24
C TYR A 71 17.54 5.83 14.34
N LEU A 72 18.31 6.15 13.30
CA LEU A 72 19.01 7.41 13.17
C LEU A 72 18.11 8.40 12.43
N SER A 73 17.92 9.60 13.00
CA SER A 73 17.25 10.69 12.31
C SER A 73 18.11 11.17 11.12
N PRO A 74 17.54 11.92 10.17
CA PRO A 74 18.33 12.56 9.11
C PRO A 74 19.46 13.46 9.63
N GLU A 75 19.29 14.02 10.82
CA GLU A 75 20.28 14.87 11.51
C GLU A 75 21.37 14.04 12.21
N GLY A 76 21.25 12.71 12.26
CA GLY A 76 22.21 11.80 12.89
C GLY A 76 21.92 11.49 14.36
N ASP A 77 20.79 11.93 14.91
CA ASP A 77 20.41 11.65 16.28
C ASP A 77 19.83 10.22 16.43
N VAL A 78 20.19 9.54 17.52
CA VAL A 78 19.63 8.23 17.85
C VAL A 78 18.26 8.40 18.50
N ILE A 79 17.21 8.09 17.75
CA ILE A 79 15.82 8.16 18.20
C ILE A 79 15.38 6.79 18.71
N LYS A 80 14.69 6.75 19.85
CA LYS A 80 14.22 5.51 20.49
C LYS A 80 12.77 5.67 20.95
N PHE A 81 11.93 4.68 20.59
CA PHE A 81 10.54 4.60 21.05
C PHE A 81 10.27 3.32 21.80
N SER A 82 9.36 3.39 22.78
CA SER A 82 8.71 2.19 23.32
C SER A 82 7.56 1.81 22.40
N VAL A 83 7.57 0.57 21.90
CA VAL A 83 6.52 0.05 21.02
C VAL A 83 5.95 -1.24 21.59
N LYS A 84 4.75 -1.61 21.09
CA LYS A 84 4.23 -2.97 21.24
C LYS A 84 4.24 -3.65 19.89
N VAL A 85 4.75 -4.87 19.83
CA VAL A 85 4.90 -5.65 18.60
C VAL A 85 4.10 -6.94 18.72
N ARG A 86 3.30 -7.27 17.70
CA ARG A 86 2.62 -8.57 17.62
C ARG A 86 2.66 -9.12 16.19
N ALA A 87 2.56 -10.43 16.04
CA ALA A 87 2.32 -11.05 14.75
C ALA A 87 0.96 -10.62 14.18
N ARG A 88 0.84 -10.56 12.84
CA ARG A 88 -0.41 -10.26 12.12
C ARG A 88 -0.62 -11.22 10.93
N GLY A 89 -1.83 -11.16 10.37
CA GLY A 89 -2.25 -12.05 9.28
C GLY A 89 -2.52 -13.48 9.77
N ASP A 90 -3.11 -14.31 8.95
CA ASP A 90 -3.43 -15.69 9.30
C ASP A 90 -2.50 -16.69 8.61
N PHE A 91 -2.35 -16.58 7.31
CA PHE A 91 -1.59 -17.52 6.49
C PHE A 91 -0.09 -17.49 6.82
N ARG A 92 0.53 -16.29 6.81
CA ARG A 92 1.99 -16.11 7.00
C ARG A 92 2.44 -16.22 8.47
N ARG A 93 1.52 -16.40 9.43
CA ARG A 93 1.86 -16.74 10.82
C ARG A 93 2.14 -18.24 11.02
N ASN A 94 1.73 -19.10 10.10
CA ASN A 94 2.04 -20.51 10.16
C ASN A 94 3.55 -20.71 9.97
N PRO A 95 4.28 -21.27 10.96
CA PRO A 95 5.72 -21.46 10.89
C PRO A 95 6.16 -22.47 9.81
N GLU A 96 5.25 -23.33 9.34
CA GLU A 96 5.51 -24.21 8.19
C GLU A 96 5.55 -23.46 6.85
N ILE A 97 4.97 -22.24 6.80
CA ILE A 97 4.92 -21.40 5.61
C ILE A 97 6.00 -20.33 5.69
N CYS A 98 6.03 -19.55 6.78
CA CYS A 98 6.96 -18.45 6.96
C CYS A 98 7.73 -18.60 8.27
N SER A 99 9.05 -18.55 8.19
CA SER A 99 9.92 -18.59 9.36
C SER A 99 9.78 -17.36 10.27
N PHE A 100 9.22 -16.28 9.74
CA PHE A 100 8.99 -15.01 10.45
C PHE A 100 7.68 -14.36 9.99
N PRO A 101 6.75 -14.05 10.92
CA PRO A 101 5.44 -13.51 10.56
C PRO A 101 5.50 -12.02 10.22
N PRO A 102 4.54 -11.50 9.43
CA PRO A 102 4.28 -10.07 9.35
C PRO A 102 3.92 -9.51 10.71
N LEU A 103 4.27 -8.25 10.96
CA LEU A 103 4.13 -7.62 12.27
C LEU A 103 3.15 -6.45 12.26
N LEU A 104 2.54 -6.18 13.41
CA LEU A 104 1.89 -4.92 13.73
C LEU A 104 2.73 -4.25 14.81
N VAL A 105 3.21 -3.04 14.51
CA VAL A 105 3.99 -2.19 15.42
C VAL A 105 3.09 -1.08 15.92
N ASN A 106 2.85 -1.04 17.24
CA ASN A 106 2.00 -0.05 17.87
C ASN A 106 2.87 0.96 18.63
N PHE A 107 2.74 2.23 18.26
CA PHE A 107 3.46 3.37 18.81
C PHE A 107 2.62 4.07 19.87
N LYS A 108 3.29 4.79 20.75
CA LYS A 108 2.64 5.78 21.62
C LYS A 108 2.67 7.13 20.91
N LYS A 109 1.50 7.68 20.57
CA LYS A 109 1.36 8.94 19.79
C LYS A 109 2.16 10.12 20.38
N ASN A 110 2.33 10.18 21.69
CA ASN A 110 3.10 11.23 22.32
C ASN A 110 4.63 11.08 22.19
N GLU A 111 5.14 9.85 22.02
CA GLU A 111 6.57 9.58 21.87
C GLU A 111 7.08 9.83 20.44
N VAL A 112 6.21 9.74 19.43
CA VAL A 112 6.59 9.86 18.01
C VAL A 112 6.49 11.27 17.43
N ARG A 113 6.07 12.26 18.24
CA ARG A 113 5.96 13.66 17.81
C ARG A 113 7.33 14.20 17.35
N ASN A 114 7.29 15.02 16.29
CA ASN A 114 8.48 15.66 15.69
C ASN A 114 9.53 14.67 15.17
N THR A 115 9.11 13.48 14.76
CA THR A 115 9.96 12.47 14.12
C THR A 115 9.35 12.02 12.82
N ILE A 116 10.04 11.18 12.04
CA ILE A 116 9.49 10.59 10.81
C ILE A 116 8.25 9.72 11.07
N PHE A 117 8.03 9.27 12.32
CA PHE A 117 6.85 8.52 12.75
C PHE A 117 5.74 9.41 13.31
N ASN A 118 5.79 10.72 13.10
CA ASN A 118 4.75 11.63 13.57
C ASN A 118 3.36 11.17 13.07
N ASN A 119 2.35 11.26 13.94
CA ASN A 119 0.99 10.77 13.70
C ASN A 119 0.82 9.24 13.54
N GLN A 120 1.87 8.45 13.70
CA GLN A 120 1.74 7.00 13.65
C GLN A 120 1.21 6.45 14.98
N ASP A 121 0.30 5.46 14.88
CA ASP A 121 -0.23 4.69 16.02
C ASP A 121 0.05 3.20 15.80
N LYS A 122 -0.57 2.60 14.80
CA LYS A 122 -0.44 1.19 14.44
C LYS A 122 0.02 1.09 13.00
N LEU A 123 1.22 0.58 12.80
CA LEU A 123 1.75 0.35 11.46
C LEU A 123 1.88 -1.15 11.18
N LYS A 124 1.36 -1.55 10.03
CA LYS A 124 1.63 -2.85 9.45
C LYS A 124 3.06 -2.85 8.92
N LEU A 125 3.88 -3.80 9.38
CA LEU A 125 5.23 -4.04 8.87
C LEU A 125 5.22 -5.39 8.14
N VAL A 126 5.34 -5.32 6.81
CA VAL A 126 5.46 -6.50 5.96
C VAL A 126 6.89 -7.00 6.02
N THR A 127 7.05 -8.26 6.39
CA THR A 127 8.34 -8.91 6.61
C THR A 127 8.60 -9.98 5.56
N ALA A 128 9.86 -10.33 5.33
CA ALA A 128 10.20 -11.44 4.45
C ALA A 128 9.69 -12.78 5.02
N CYS A 129 8.98 -13.55 4.19
CA CYS A 129 8.51 -14.89 4.51
C CYS A 129 9.63 -15.92 4.29
N GLN A 130 10.01 -16.16 3.05
CA GLN A 130 11.05 -17.10 2.65
C GLN A 130 12.20 -16.38 1.93
N LYS A 131 11.88 -15.55 0.94
CA LYS A 131 12.83 -14.73 0.20
C LYS A 131 12.64 -13.26 0.50
N GLU A 132 13.73 -12.54 0.62
CA GLU A 132 13.71 -11.10 0.85
C GLU A 132 13.24 -10.34 -0.40
N GLU A 133 13.56 -10.83 -1.60
CA GLU A 133 13.11 -10.22 -2.85
C GLU A 133 11.57 -10.14 -2.94
N ASP A 134 10.84 -11.17 -2.49
CA ASP A 134 9.37 -11.22 -2.55
C ASP A 134 8.73 -10.00 -1.86
N VAL A 135 9.32 -9.53 -0.75
CA VAL A 135 8.85 -8.31 -0.03
C VAL A 135 9.12 -7.04 -0.82
N VAL A 136 10.27 -6.96 -1.48
CA VAL A 136 10.62 -5.79 -2.30
C VAL A 136 9.75 -5.75 -3.57
N GLU A 137 9.43 -6.90 -4.16
CA GLU A 137 8.49 -7.00 -5.28
C GLU A 137 7.08 -6.57 -4.87
N GLU A 138 6.59 -6.99 -3.69
CA GLU A 138 5.30 -6.54 -3.16
C GLU A 138 5.30 -5.01 -2.93
N TYR A 139 6.38 -4.45 -2.37
CA TYR A 139 6.55 -3.00 -2.26
C TYR A 139 6.47 -2.30 -3.63
N VAL A 140 7.12 -2.83 -4.66
CA VAL A 140 7.06 -2.28 -6.03
C VAL A 140 5.62 -2.28 -6.56
N ILE A 141 4.84 -3.34 -6.31
CA ILE A 141 3.43 -3.40 -6.72
C ILE A 141 2.62 -2.28 -6.04
N TYR A 142 2.80 -2.04 -4.73
CA TYR A 142 2.17 -0.89 -4.06
C TYR A 142 2.56 0.43 -4.72
N LYS A 143 3.84 0.61 -5.07
CA LYS A 143 4.31 1.83 -5.78
C LYS A 143 3.70 1.94 -7.17
N MET A 144 3.51 0.84 -7.89
CA MET A 144 2.79 0.83 -9.17
C MET A 144 1.33 1.24 -8.96
N TYR A 145 0.65 0.71 -7.95
CA TYR A 145 -0.74 1.08 -7.68
C TYR A 145 -0.90 2.55 -7.23
N ASN A 146 0.09 3.11 -6.53
CA ASN A 146 0.12 4.55 -6.21
C ASN A 146 0.19 5.44 -7.47
N GLN A 147 0.58 4.92 -8.65
CA GLN A 147 0.52 5.66 -9.92
C GLN A 147 -0.86 5.57 -10.58
N VAL A 148 -1.70 4.61 -10.17
CA VAL A 148 -3.05 4.43 -10.72
C VAL A 148 -4.04 5.41 -10.09
N THR A 149 -3.92 5.67 -8.78
CA THR A 149 -4.85 6.52 -8.04
C THR A 149 -4.29 6.97 -6.70
N ASP A 150 -4.68 8.16 -6.24
CA ASP A 150 -4.40 8.63 -4.88
C ASP A 150 -5.18 7.84 -3.81
N MET A 151 -6.29 7.20 -4.19
CA MET A 151 -7.04 6.27 -3.34
C MET A 151 -6.31 4.92 -3.28
N SER A 152 -5.11 4.93 -2.72
CA SER A 152 -4.18 3.80 -2.62
C SER A 152 -3.33 3.93 -1.36
N LEU A 153 -3.02 2.84 -0.68
CA LEU A 153 -2.16 2.85 0.50
C LEU A 153 -0.72 3.20 0.11
N LYS A 154 -0.12 4.17 0.79
CA LYS A 154 1.30 4.48 0.65
C LYS A 154 2.15 3.45 1.41
N VAL A 155 3.36 3.26 0.94
CA VAL A 155 4.32 2.32 1.54
C VAL A 155 5.71 2.95 1.69
N ARG A 156 6.47 2.50 2.70
CA ARG A 156 7.85 2.94 2.91
C ARG A 156 8.76 1.75 3.13
N LEU A 157 9.74 1.55 2.27
CA LEU A 157 10.75 0.50 2.41
C LEU A 157 11.74 0.83 3.53
N VAL A 158 12.12 -0.17 4.30
CA VAL A 158 12.99 -0.03 5.48
C VAL A 158 13.88 -1.26 5.63
N ARG A 159 15.12 -1.05 6.05
CA ARG A 159 16.03 -2.12 6.45
C ARG A 159 15.94 -2.32 7.96
N VAL A 160 15.52 -3.49 8.40
CA VAL A 160 15.23 -3.77 9.81
C VAL A 160 16.20 -4.81 10.36
N LEU A 161 16.94 -4.42 11.41
CA LEU A 161 17.65 -5.34 12.28
C LEU A 161 16.68 -5.82 13.38
N TYR A 162 16.32 -7.10 13.34
CA TYR A 162 15.47 -7.72 14.35
C TYR A 162 16.33 -8.28 15.49
N PHE A 163 16.09 -7.82 16.72
CA PHE A 163 16.82 -8.24 17.91
C PHE A 163 15.87 -8.91 18.91
N ASP A 164 16.12 -10.19 19.23
CA ASP A 164 15.29 -10.94 20.16
C ASP A 164 15.72 -10.70 21.62
N THR A 165 14.85 -10.06 22.39
CA THR A 165 15.09 -9.77 23.81
C THR A 165 15.00 -10.99 24.71
N ALA A 166 14.47 -12.12 24.27
CA ALA A 166 14.42 -13.36 25.05
C ALA A 166 15.77 -14.09 25.03
N THR A 167 16.47 -14.05 23.91
CA THR A 167 17.78 -14.69 23.71
C THR A 167 18.96 -13.73 23.81
N ASP A 168 18.67 -12.43 23.87
CA ASP A 168 19.64 -11.32 23.80
C ASP A 168 20.57 -11.42 22.58
N LYS A 169 19.96 -11.73 21.41
CA LYS A 169 20.69 -11.93 20.14
C LYS A 169 19.99 -11.28 18.96
N GLU A 170 20.78 -10.92 17.98
CA GLU A 170 20.29 -10.59 16.65
C GLU A 170 19.63 -11.83 16.02
N VAL A 171 18.45 -11.64 15.43
CA VAL A 171 17.76 -12.68 14.67
C VAL A 171 18.24 -12.67 13.22
N PHE A 172 18.12 -11.53 12.58
CA PHE A 172 18.60 -11.21 11.21
C PHE A 172 18.38 -9.72 10.91
N GLU A 173 19.00 -9.25 9.86
CA GLU A 173 18.73 -7.95 9.25
C GLU A 173 18.14 -8.18 7.85
N ARG A 174 16.97 -7.58 7.55
CA ARG A 174 16.25 -7.76 6.27
C ARG A 174 15.46 -6.53 5.88
N TYR A 175 15.20 -6.41 4.57
CA TYR A 175 14.23 -5.45 4.06
C TYR A 175 12.82 -5.84 4.44
N SER A 176 12.04 -4.83 4.75
CA SER A 176 10.64 -4.87 5.13
C SER A 176 10.00 -3.57 4.65
N PHE A 177 8.68 -3.44 4.64
CA PHE A 177 8.06 -2.15 4.40
C PHE A 177 6.90 -1.88 5.35
N PHE A 178 6.75 -0.62 5.71
CA PHE A 178 5.57 -0.11 6.40
C PHE A 178 4.47 0.19 5.39
N ILE A 179 3.22 -0.04 5.80
CA ILE A 179 2.01 0.33 5.05
C ILE A 179 1.30 1.44 5.82
N GLU A 180 0.86 2.46 5.11
CA GLU A 180 0.01 3.55 5.59
C GLU A 180 -1.24 2.99 6.29
N HIS A 181 -1.64 3.60 7.42
CA HIS A 181 -2.87 3.23 8.09
C HIS A 181 -4.09 3.71 7.29
N GLU A 182 -5.15 2.94 7.31
CA GLU A 182 -6.39 3.20 6.58
C GLU A 182 -6.99 4.58 6.93
N ASP A 183 -6.88 5.01 8.19
CA ASP A 183 -7.35 6.33 8.63
C ASP A 183 -6.59 7.48 7.95
N GLN A 184 -5.28 7.31 7.69
CA GLN A 184 -4.47 8.32 7.02
C GLN A 184 -4.82 8.42 5.53
N LEU A 185 -5.05 7.28 4.87
CA LEU A 185 -5.59 7.27 3.51
C LEU A 185 -6.95 7.97 3.48
N ALA A 186 -7.84 7.68 4.43
CA ALA A 186 -9.15 8.29 4.55
C ALA A 186 -9.05 9.81 4.72
N GLU A 187 -8.21 10.29 5.67
CA GLU A 187 -8.02 11.71 5.95
C GLU A 187 -7.51 12.48 4.71
N ARG A 188 -6.47 11.97 4.02
CA ARG A 188 -5.89 12.67 2.86
C ARG A 188 -6.77 12.66 1.59
N ASN A 189 -7.76 11.78 1.53
CA ASN A 189 -8.72 11.69 0.42
C ASN A 189 -10.11 12.20 0.77
N ASN A 190 -10.30 12.87 1.90
CA ASN A 190 -11.60 13.32 2.40
C ASN A 190 -12.65 12.19 2.30
N ALA A 191 -12.34 11.04 2.91
CA ALA A 191 -13.13 9.82 2.83
C ALA A 191 -13.20 9.13 4.20
N PHE A 192 -14.02 8.11 4.32
CA PHE A 192 -14.07 7.24 5.49
C PHE A 192 -14.27 5.78 5.08
N GLU A 193 -13.67 4.87 5.84
CA GLU A 193 -13.83 3.44 5.62
C GLU A 193 -15.28 3.01 5.87
N ARG A 194 -15.77 2.10 5.04
CA ARG A 194 -17.09 1.49 5.16
C ARG A 194 -16.97 0.02 5.51
N ASP A 195 -17.46 -0.33 6.69
CA ASP A 195 -17.51 -1.72 7.18
C ASP A 195 -18.91 -2.33 6.93
N SER A 196 -19.23 -2.57 5.65
CA SER A 196 -20.50 -3.17 5.23
C SER A 196 -20.22 -4.21 4.15
N LEU A 197 -21.20 -5.04 3.85
CA LEU A 197 -21.14 -5.91 2.67
C LEU A 197 -21.48 -5.08 1.44
N PHE A 198 -20.69 -5.22 0.39
CA PHE A 198 -20.85 -4.56 -0.89
C PHE A 198 -20.85 -5.56 -2.01
N THR A 199 -21.52 -5.19 -3.09
CA THR A 199 -21.39 -5.85 -4.38
C THR A 199 -20.53 -5.00 -5.30
N PRO A 200 -19.95 -5.54 -6.35
CA PRO A 200 -19.22 -4.76 -7.35
C PRO A 200 -20.02 -3.60 -7.95
N PHE A 201 -21.37 -3.72 -7.99
CA PHE A 201 -22.27 -2.69 -8.53
C PHE A 201 -22.43 -1.47 -7.62
N ASP A 202 -22.14 -1.59 -6.33
CA ASP A 202 -22.22 -0.47 -5.38
C ASP A 202 -21.03 0.48 -5.51
N LEU A 203 -19.95 0.04 -6.16
CA LEU A 203 -18.70 0.76 -6.28
C LEU A 203 -18.71 1.78 -7.41
N ASN A 204 -17.90 2.81 -7.29
CA ASN A 204 -17.61 3.70 -8.42
C ASN A 204 -17.08 2.87 -9.61
N ARG A 205 -17.83 2.86 -10.68
CA ARG A 205 -17.60 1.97 -11.82
C ARG A 205 -16.23 2.15 -12.47
N GLU A 206 -15.79 3.41 -12.61
CA GLU A 206 -14.47 3.72 -13.18
C GLU A 206 -13.32 3.29 -12.26
N ASN A 207 -13.41 3.58 -10.96
CA ASN A 207 -12.43 3.11 -9.99
C ASN A 207 -12.35 1.60 -9.98
N PHE A 208 -13.50 0.92 -9.89
CA PHE A 208 -13.52 -0.54 -9.83
C PHE A 208 -12.99 -1.19 -11.11
N MET A 209 -13.18 -0.56 -12.26
CA MET A 209 -12.56 -1.00 -13.50
C MET A 209 -11.03 -0.88 -13.44
N LYS A 210 -10.50 0.26 -12.97
CA LYS A 210 -9.06 0.44 -12.78
C LYS A 210 -8.49 -0.60 -11.82
N VAL A 211 -9.14 -0.83 -10.66
CA VAL A 211 -8.75 -1.89 -9.72
C VAL A 211 -8.71 -3.25 -10.40
N SER A 212 -9.79 -3.63 -11.09
CA SER A 212 -9.91 -4.95 -11.72
C SER A 212 -8.87 -5.20 -12.82
N VAL A 213 -8.55 -4.15 -13.60
CA VAL A 213 -7.49 -4.21 -14.61
C VAL A 213 -6.10 -4.24 -13.96
N PHE A 214 -5.88 -3.51 -12.87
CA PHE A 214 -4.61 -3.58 -12.12
C PHE A 214 -4.37 -4.97 -11.54
N GLU A 215 -5.35 -5.54 -10.87
CA GLU A 215 -5.28 -6.88 -10.30
C GLU A 215 -5.04 -7.96 -11.38
N TYR A 216 -5.65 -7.78 -12.55
CA TYR A 216 -5.37 -8.62 -13.72
C TYR A 216 -3.93 -8.41 -14.24
N LEU A 217 -3.45 -7.15 -14.32
CA LEU A 217 -2.11 -6.81 -14.76
C LEU A 217 -1.04 -7.52 -13.91
N ILE A 218 -1.17 -7.45 -12.59
CA ILE A 218 -0.23 -8.10 -11.66
C ILE A 218 -0.52 -9.60 -11.47
N GLY A 219 -1.64 -10.10 -12.00
CA GLY A 219 -2.06 -11.49 -11.88
C GLY A 219 -2.46 -11.91 -10.46
N ASN A 220 -2.98 -10.97 -9.67
CA ASN A 220 -3.52 -11.28 -8.36
C ASN A 220 -4.94 -11.85 -8.47
N LYS A 221 -5.18 -12.97 -7.82
CA LYS A 221 -6.48 -13.65 -7.77
C LYS A 221 -7.06 -13.70 -6.36
N ASP A 222 -6.30 -13.27 -5.36
CA ASP A 222 -6.66 -13.38 -3.96
C ASP A 222 -7.36 -12.13 -3.44
N TRP A 223 -8.38 -11.66 -4.18
CA TRP A 223 -9.20 -10.52 -3.78
C TRP A 223 -10.67 -10.73 -4.12
N PHE A 224 -11.57 -10.21 -3.25
CA PHE A 224 -13.02 -10.34 -3.41
C PHE A 224 -13.74 -9.15 -2.75
N ILE A 225 -14.69 -8.54 -3.45
CA ILE A 225 -15.52 -7.44 -2.93
C ILE A 225 -16.50 -7.94 -1.89
N SER A 226 -17.25 -9.01 -2.19
CA SER A 226 -18.33 -9.52 -1.33
C SER A 226 -17.86 -9.98 0.04
N SER A 227 -16.64 -10.52 0.15
CA SER A 227 -16.02 -10.93 1.41
C SER A 227 -15.02 -9.91 1.94
N ARG A 228 -14.79 -8.80 1.23
CA ARG A 228 -13.77 -7.78 1.53
C ARG A 228 -12.36 -8.37 1.70
N ARG A 229 -12.09 -9.47 0.99
CA ARG A 229 -10.77 -10.09 1.02
C ARG A 229 -9.79 -9.24 0.21
N ASN A 230 -8.75 -8.74 0.87
CA ASN A 230 -7.69 -7.90 0.30
C ASN A 230 -8.21 -6.63 -0.42
N ILE A 231 -9.40 -6.18 -0.03
CA ILE A 231 -10.03 -4.94 -0.50
C ILE A 231 -10.60 -4.18 0.70
N ILE A 232 -10.30 -2.90 0.78
CA ILE A 232 -10.94 -1.95 1.69
C ILE A 232 -11.86 -1.06 0.87
N VAL A 233 -13.04 -0.73 1.40
CA VAL A 233 -13.98 0.16 0.72
C VAL A 233 -14.07 1.48 1.47
N PHE A 234 -13.84 2.58 0.74
CA PHE A 234 -13.96 3.93 1.26
C PHE A 234 -15.11 4.67 0.58
N ARG A 235 -15.82 5.48 1.35
CA ARG A 235 -16.78 6.43 0.81
C ARG A 235 -16.17 7.82 0.80
N SER A 236 -16.08 8.44 -0.37
CA SER A 236 -15.66 9.82 -0.52
C SER A 236 -16.72 10.77 0.05
N GLU A 237 -16.30 11.76 0.80
CA GLU A 237 -17.19 12.84 1.27
C GLU A 237 -17.57 13.79 0.14
N ASP A 238 -16.73 13.95 -0.86
CA ASP A 238 -16.96 14.87 -1.98
C ASP A 238 -17.97 14.29 -2.98
N THR A 239 -17.74 13.07 -3.46
CA THR A 239 -18.58 12.45 -4.49
C THR A 239 -19.68 11.55 -3.93
N LYS A 240 -19.62 11.18 -2.65
CA LYS A 240 -20.46 10.18 -1.97
C LYS A 240 -20.36 8.77 -2.56
N ALA A 241 -19.50 8.57 -3.56
CA ALA A 241 -19.26 7.28 -4.20
C ALA A 241 -18.38 6.37 -3.34
N LEU A 242 -18.47 5.07 -3.59
CA LEU A 242 -17.68 4.04 -2.93
C LEU A 242 -16.49 3.66 -3.81
N TYR A 243 -15.30 3.62 -3.22
CA TYR A 243 -14.03 3.31 -3.87
C TYR A 243 -13.43 2.06 -3.27
N ALA A 244 -13.08 1.11 -4.12
CA ALA A 244 -12.31 -0.06 -3.73
C ALA A 244 -10.81 0.27 -3.69
N VAL A 245 -10.13 -0.14 -2.63
CA VAL A 245 -8.69 -0.01 -2.44
C VAL A 245 -8.09 -1.39 -2.20
N PRO A 246 -7.39 -1.96 -3.19
CA PRO A 246 -6.73 -3.24 -3.04
C PRO A 246 -5.47 -3.13 -2.16
N HIS A 247 -5.17 -4.24 -1.48
CA HIS A 247 -3.97 -4.39 -0.65
C HIS A 247 -3.59 -5.87 -0.53
N ASP A 248 -2.43 -6.16 0.06
CA ASP A 248 -1.91 -7.51 0.28
C ASP A 248 -1.68 -8.26 -1.05
N PHE A 249 -0.65 -7.80 -1.78
CA PHE A 249 -0.36 -8.26 -3.14
C PHE A 249 0.61 -9.45 -3.20
N ASP A 250 0.93 -10.07 -2.08
CA ASP A 250 1.92 -11.15 -2.00
C ASP A 250 1.55 -12.41 -2.82
N PHE A 251 0.25 -12.61 -3.13
CA PHE A 251 -0.24 -13.65 -4.03
C PHE A 251 -0.27 -13.25 -5.51
N ALA A 252 0.29 -12.09 -5.88
CA ALA A 252 0.34 -11.67 -7.27
C ALA A 252 1.23 -12.59 -8.12
N GLY A 253 0.75 -12.91 -9.32
CA GLY A 253 1.50 -13.73 -10.28
C GLY A 253 2.81 -13.07 -10.73
N LEU A 254 2.92 -11.74 -10.65
CA LEU A 254 4.13 -10.98 -10.92
C LEU A 254 5.23 -11.34 -9.93
N ILE A 255 4.96 -11.44 -8.62
CA ILE A 255 5.92 -11.84 -7.59
C ILE A 255 6.22 -13.34 -7.70
N ASN A 256 5.19 -14.15 -7.96
CA ASN A 256 5.30 -15.60 -8.03
C ASN A 256 6.04 -16.20 -6.82
N ALA A 257 5.70 -15.70 -5.61
CA ALA A 257 6.35 -16.08 -4.36
C ALA A 257 6.29 -17.59 -4.13
N SER A 258 7.36 -18.13 -3.56
CA SER A 258 7.52 -19.60 -3.41
C SER A 258 6.43 -20.22 -2.54
N TYR A 259 5.96 -19.52 -1.53
CA TYR A 259 4.92 -20.00 -0.59
C TYR A 259 3.49 -19.93 -1.17
N THR A 260 3.29 -19.21 -2.28
CA THR A 260 1.99 -19.16 -2.98
C THR A 260 1.82 -20.28 -4.00
N LYS A 261 2.89 -21.07 -4.23
CA LYS A 261 2.88 -22.14 -5.23
C LYS A 261 2.14 -23.37 -4.71
N PRO A 262 1.18 -23.88 -5.50
CA PRO A 262 0.56 -25.14 -5.18
C PRO A 262 1.59 -26.27 -5.13
N ARG A 263 1.33 -27.29 -4.33
CA ARG A 263 2.22 -28.45 -4.20
C ARG A 263 2.31 -29.33 -5.47
N ASN A 264 1.36 -29.15 -6.40
CA ASN A 264 1.27 -29.92 -7.64
C ASN A 264 1.78 -29.13 -8.87
N VAL A 265 2.49 -29.83 -9.77
CA VAL A 265 3.10 -29.22 -10.99
C VAL A 265 2.05 -28.62 -11.92
N SER A 266 0.86 -29.23 -12.06
CA SER A 266 -0.25 -28.72 -12.86
C SER A 266 -0.81 -27.40 -12.35
N GLU A 267 -0.77 -27.15 -11.03
CA GLU A 267 -1.24 -25.91 -10.40
C GLU A 267 -0.19 -24.80 -10.47
N LYS A 268 1.10 -25.12 -10.73
CA LYS A 268 2.17 -24.12 -10.89
C LYS A 268 1.89 -23.17 -12.05
N TYR A 269 1.32 -23.66 -13.15
CA TYR A 269 0.87 -22.82 -14.27
C TYR A 269 -0.34 -21.94 -13.91
N LEU A 270 -1.15 -22.36 -12.92
CA LEU A 270 -2.30 -21.61 -12.45
C LEU A 270 -1.90 -20.43 -11.54
N SER A 271 -0.75 -20.47 -10.87
CA SER A 271 -0.33 -19.41 -9.94
C SER A 271 -0.01 -18.11 -10.66
N THR A 272 0.60 -18.15 -11.84
CA THR A 272 0.96 -16.98 -12.65
C THR A 272 -0.08 -16.60 -13.70
N ARG A 273 -1.13 -17.42 -13.88
CA ARG A 273 -2.19 -17.13 -14.86
C ARG A 273 -3.01 -15.92 -14.38
N ARG A 274 -3.24 -14.98 -15.30
CA ARG A 274 -4.18 -13.87 -15.09
C ARG A 274 -5.62 -14.34 -15.17
N VAL A 275 -6.49 -13.75 -14.36
CA VAL A 275 -7.93 -13.99 -14.38
C VAL A 275 -8.63 -12.65 -14.18
N PHE A 276 -9.42 -12.22 -15.17
CA PHE A 276 -10.19 -10.99 -15.03
C PHE A 276 -11.40 -11.24 -14.13
N LYS A 277 -11.51 -10.45 -13.06
CA LYS A 277 -12.54 -10.58 -12.02
C LYS A 277 -13.45 -9.34 -11.92
N GLY A 278 -13.31 -8.37 -12.81
CA GLY A 278 -14.12 -7.16 -12.85
C GLY A 278 -15.56 -7.40 -13.37
N LEU A 279 -16.32 -6.32 -13.40
CA LEU A 279 -17.64 -6.29 -14.03
C LEU A 279 -17.55 -6.52 -15.54
N CYS A 280 -18.68 -6.77 -16.16
CA CYS A 280 -18.80 -6.73 -17.61
C CYS A 280 -18.87 -5.28 -18.08
N TYR A 281 -17.80 -4.84 -18.71
CA TYR A 281 -17.65 -3.50 -19.28
C TYR A 281 -17.84 -3.53 -20.79
N THR A 282 -18.15 -2.38 -21.38
CA THR A 282 -18.19 -2.20 -22.84
C THR A 282 -16.77 -2.11 -23.41
N GLU A 283 -16.63 -2.36 -24.72
CA GLU A 283 -15.33 -2.21 -25.40
C GLU A 283 -14.78 -0.77 -25.28
N ASP A 284 -15.65 0.24 -25.30
CA ASP A 284 -15.26 1.65 -25.11
C ASP A 284 -14.71 1.91 -23.70
N GLU A 285 -15.30 1.32 -22.66
CA GLU A 285 -14.81 1.43 -21.29
C GLU A 285 -13.43 0.75 -21.17
N PHE A 286 -13.27 -0.44 -21.76
CA PHE A 286 -11.96 -1.11 -21.82
C PHE A 286 -10.94 -0.26 -22.59
N SER A 287 -11.29 0.26 -23.76
CA SER A 287 -10.39 1.07 -24.58
C SER A 287 -9.84 2.27 -23.83
N ARG A 288 -10.71 3.03 -23.13
CA ARG A 288 -10.29 4.18 -22.31
C ARG A 288 -9.39 3.75 -21.16
N THR A 289 -9.70 2.65 -20.49
CA THR A 289 -8.91 2.16 -19.36
C THR A 289 -7.56 1.62 -19.82
N PHE A 290 -7.51 0.92 -20.94
CA PHE A 290 -6.25 0.43 -21.49
C PHE A 290 -5.35 1.58 -21.99
N GLU A 291 -5.93 2.65 -22.55
CA GLU A 291 -5.18 3.85 -22.90
C GLU A 291 -4.55 4.50 -21.67
N PHE A 292 -5.27 4.54 -20.55
CA PHE A 292 -4.72 4.98 -19.28
C PHE A 292 -3.54 4.09 -18.83
N TYR A 293 -3.66 2.75 -18.90
CA TYR A 293 -2.58 1.84 -18.54
C TYR A 293 -1.39 1.88 -19.51
N ARG A 294 -1.60 2.12 -20.80
CA ARG A 294 -0.49 2.35 -21.77
C ARG A 294 0.37 3.53 -21.36
N LYS A 295 -0.24 4.62 -20.90
CA LYS A 295 0.51 5.80 -20.42
C LYS A 295 1.31 5.50 -19.16
N LEU A 296 0.89 4.55 -18.34
CA LEU A 296 1.61 4.13 -17.14
C LEU A 296 2.72 3.10 -17.43
N LYS A 297 2.75 2.47 -18.62
CA LYS A 297 3.74 1.43 -18.95
C LYS A 297 5.17 1.86 -18.65
N PRO A 298 5.68 3.03 -19.14
CA PRO A 298 7.06 3.43 -18.89
C PRO A 298 7.36 3.64 -17.39
N VAL A 299 6.37 4.10 -16.62
CA VAL A 299 6.52 4.31 -15.18
C VAL A 299 6.62 2.97 -14.46
N PHE A 300 5.79 1.99 -14.81
CA PHE A 300 5.82 0.65 -14.23
C PHE A 300 7.13 -0.08 -14.57
N GLU A 301 7.58 0.01 -15.82
CA GLU A 301 8.88 -0.53 -16.24
C GLU A 301 10.02 0.10 -15.43
N SER A 302 10.03 1.43 -15.28
CA SER A 302 11.04 2.16 -14.52
C SER A 302 11.05 1.75 -13.02
N LEU A 303 9.89 1.54 -12.41
CA LEU A 303 9.78 1.08 -11.01
C LEU A 303 10.41 -0.31 -10.81
N ILE A 304 10.29 -1.20 -11.79
CA ILE A 304 10.88 -2.53 -11.75
C ILE A 304 12.39 -2.46 -12.07
N GLU A 305 12.78 -1.76 -13.15
CA GLU A 305 14.16 -1.70 -13.64
C GLU A 305 15.12 -1.05 -12.63
N ASN A 306 14.67 0.03 -11.97
CA ASN A 306 15.47 0.78 -11.02
C ASN A 306 15.48 0.19 -9.61
N GLN A 307 14.77 -0.92 -9.35
CA GLN A 307 14.78 -1.56 -8.05
C GLN A 307 16.02 -2.46 -7.90
N GLU A 308 17.12 -1.89 -7.41
CA GLU A 308 18.42 -2.58 -7.26
C GLU A 308 18.41 -3.72 -6.24
N LEU A 309 17.45 -3.72 -5.31
CA LEU A 309 17.31 -4.79 -4.29
C LEU A 309 16.69 -6.07 -4.85
N ILE A 310 16.20 -6.04 -6.07
CA ILE A 310 15.73 -7.20 -6.81
C ILE A 310 16.80 -7.63 -7.80
N SER A 311 17.07 -8.94 -7.89
CA SER A 311 18.09 -9.47 -8.78
C SER A 311 17.79 -9.15 -10.26
N LYS A 312 18.83 -9.05 -11.09
CA LYS A 312 18.65 -8.79 -12.53
C LYS A 312 17.77 -9.84 -13.21
N THR A 313 17.82 -11.07 -12.74
CA THR A 313 17.00 -12.17 -13.27
C THR A 313 15.54 -11.96 -12.94
N THR A 314 15.21 -11.72 -11.69
CA THR A 314 13.83 -11.45 -11.22
C THR A 314 13.27 -10.20 -11.91
N ARG A 315 14.04 -9.10 -12.02
CA ARG A 315 13.60 -7.90 -12.76
C ARG A 315 13.22 -8.19 -14.21
N ARG A 316 14.01 -9.01 -14.91
CA ARG A 316 13.69 -9.42 -16.30
C ARG A 316 12.45 -10.31 -16.37
N GLU A 317 12.23 -11.16 -15.39
CA GLU A 317 11.02 -11.99 -15.31
C GLU A 317 9.79 -11.12 -15.06
N ASN A 318 9.88 -10.15 -14.15
CA ASN A 318 8.81 -9.21 -13.86
C ASN A 318 8.47 -8.32 -15.06
N LEU A 319 9.47 -7.79 -15.76
CA LEU A 319 9.27 -7.02 -17.00
C LEU A 319 8.62 -7.87 -18.10
N ARG A 320 9.04 -9.11 -18.25
CA ARG A 320 8.41 -10.03 -19.22
C ARG A 320 6.96 -10.34 -18.81
N TYR A 321 6.72 -10.53 -17.53
CA TYR A 321 5.35 -10.72 -17.03
C TYR A 321 4.50 -9.47 -17.30
N LEU A 322 5.00 -8.29 -16.99
CA LEU A 322 4.33 -7.00 -17.26
C LEU A 322 4.04 -6.85 -18.76
N GLU A 323 5.02 -7.09 -19.62
CA GLU A 323 4.88 -7.02 -21.09
C GLU A 323 3.77 -7.93 -21.62
N GLY A 324 3.61 -9.13 -21.03
CA GLY A 324 2.52 -10.04 -21.39
C GLY A 324 1.12 -9.46 -21.20
N PHE A 325 0.91 -8.52 -20.23
CA PHE A 325 -0.35 -7.80 -20.11
C PHE A 325 -0.55 -6.85 -21.30
N TYR A 326 0.47 -6.08 -21.68
CA TYR A 326 0.38 -5.14 -22.79
C TYR A 326 0.14 -5.86 -24.12
N GLN A 327 0.77 -7.01 -24.34
CA GLN A 327 0.49 -7.85 -25.51
C GLN A 327 -0.97 -8.31 -25.56
N ILE A 328 -1.56 -8.68 -24.42
CA ILE A 328 -2.97 -9.09 -24.36
C ILE A 328 -3.92 -7.94 -24.73
N ILE A 329 -3.67 -6.72 -24.26
CA ILE A 329 -4.54 -5.57 -24.56
C ILE A 329 -4.33 -4.96 -25.95
N GLU A 330 -3.22 -5.30 -26.64
CA GLU A 330 -2.95 -4.90 -28.02
C GLU A 330 -3.50 -5.89 -29.05
N ASP A 331 -3.61 -7.17 -28.70
CA ASP A 331 -4.11 -8.23 -29.56
C ASP A 331 -5.61 -8.38 -29.39
N LYS A 332 -6.37 -8.20 -30.49
CA LYS A 332 -7.84 -8.23 -30.48
C LYS A 332 -8.42 -9.57 -30.05
N ASP A 333 -7.78 -10.68 -30.45
CA ASP A 333 -8.26 -12.03 -30.15
C ASP A 333 -7.97 -12.37 -28.69
N LEU A 334 -6.80 -11.99 -28.17
CA LEU A 334 -6.46 -12.14 -26.77
C LEU A 334 -7.33 -11.25 -25.87
N PHE A 335 -7.54 -9.99 -26.26
CA PHE A 335 -8.45 -9.09 -25.53
C PHE A 335 -9.87 -9.67 -25.45
N LYS A 336 -10.40 -10.12 -26.59
CA LYS A 336 -11.73 -10.75 -26.65
C LYS A 336 -11.78 -11.94 -25.69
N LYS A 337 -10.84 -12.86 -25.80
CA LYS A 337 -10.76 -14.09 -24.98
C LYS A 337 -10.64 -13.80 -23.48
N GLU A 338 -9.76 -12.89 -23.09
CA GLU A 338 -9.40 -12.69 -21.69
C GLU A 338 -10.37 -11.73 -20.95
N PHE A 339 -11.12 -10.88 -21.66
CA PHE A 339 -12.01 -9.89 -21.05
C PHE A 339 -13.48 -10.03 -21.50
N LEU A 340 -13.77 -10.16 -22.80
CA LEU A 340 -15.15 -10.18 -23.29
C LEU A 340 -15.80 -11.56 -23.15
N ASP A 341 -15.14 -12.62 -23.57
CA ASP A 341 -15.67 -13.99 -23.50
C ASP A 341 -15.85 -14.44 -22.03
N VAL A 342 -15.05 -13.92 -21.11
CA VAL A 342 -15.23 -14.14 -19.67
C VAL A 342 -16.59 -13.62 -19.19
N CYS A 343 -17.01 -12.45 -19.68
CA CYS A 343 -18.32 -11.87 -19.38
C CYS A 343 -19.47 -12.67 -20.00
N GLU A 344 -19.33 -13.10 -21.25
CA GLU A 344 -20.33 -13.93 -21.92
C GLU A 344 -20.52 -15.27 -21.19
N THR A 345 -19.42 -15.90 -20.77
CA THR A 345 -19.44 -17.13 -20.01
C THR A 345 -20.17 -16.95 -18.67
N ARG A 346 -19.90 -15.87 -17.93
CA ARG A 346 -20.57 -15.58 -16.66
C ARG A 346 -22.08 -15.41 -16.85
N ARG A 347 -22.52 -14.68 -17.88
CA ARG A 347 -23.94 -14.50 -18.21
C ARG A 347 -24.60 -15.81 -18.56
N MET A 348 -23.96 -16.65 -19.40
CA MET A 348 -24.53 -17.94 -19.82
C MET A 348 -24.77 -18.90 -18.66
N TYR A 349 -23.86 -18.90 -17.66
CA TYR A 349 -23.95 -19.82 -16.53
C TYR A 349 -24.51 -19.18 -15.25
N ASN A 350 -25.07 -17.97 -15.33
CA ASN A 350 -25.55 -17.20 -14.16
C ASN A 350 -24.51 -17.13 -13.02
N LEU A 351 -23.23 -17.09 -13.37
CA LEU A 351 -22.15 -16.97 -12.39
C LEU A 351 -22.14 -15.55 -11.83
N PRO A 352 -21.91 -15.37 -10.51
CA PRO A 352 -21.88 -14.05 -9.91
C PRO A 352 -20.74 -13.23 -10.53
N GLU A 353 -21.02 -11.97 -10.84
CA GLU A 353 -20.00 -10.95 -11.02
C GLU A 353 -19.36 -10.74 -9.64
N GLN A 354 -18.05 -10.86 -9.55
CA GLN A 354 -17.34 -10.90 -8.27
C GLN A 354 -17.19 -9.55 -7.65
#